data_a45f608f1f9f74d75b76b7c804910b53
#
_entry.id   a45f608f1f9f74d75b76b7c804910b53
#
_cell.length_a   1.000
_cell.length_b   1.000
_cell.length_c   1.000
_cell.angle_alpha   90.00
_cell.angle_beta   90.00
_cell.angle_gamma   90.00
#
_symmetry.space_group_name_H-M   'P 1'
#
loop_
_entity.id
_entity.type
_entity.pdbx_description
1 polymer ?
#
loop_
_entity_poly.entity_id
_entity_poly.type
_entity_poly.pdbx_seq_one_letter_code
_entity_poly.pdbx_strand_id
1 'polypeptide(L)'
;MELSETAPESRRSRRRRARKVPRHSQKKRRDMDATVVCIDQTKKSVQVEPRAAWFPRGTRPSVELSGQLDWTCLLGAITEDGDCFFSRFTEYVTADHAKHFILALCEEFEEDLIVVLDGAPYFQASDVTDLAARDDLAFVTLPAYSPELNPVEECWRQLQNALSNWFFDSLEQLTTAIDTALDQLSLPKVGNYF
;
A
#
# COMPACT_ATOMS: atom_id res chain seq x y z
N MET A 1 19.60 -12.76 33.06
CA MET A 1 19.72 -13.08 31.62
C MET A 1 18.48 -12.52 30.98
N GLU A 2 18.51 -11.19 30.73
CA GLU A 2 17.38 -10.43 30.19
C GLU A 2 17.38 -10.61 28.69
N LEU A 3 16.29 -11.14 28.16
CA LEU A 3 16.03 -11.16 26.73
C LEU A 3 15.52 -9.77 26.32
N SER A 4 16.39 -9.01 25.68
CA SER A 4 16.05 -7.76 25.02
C SER A 4 15.16 -8.07 23.83
N GLU A 5 13.87 -7.79 23.95
CA GLU A 5 12.92 -7.73 22.86
C GLU A 5 13.24 -6.52 21.98
N THR A 6 13.97 -6.76 20.90
CA THR A 6 14.13 -5.76 19.84
C THR A 6 12.88 -5.80 18.97
N ALA A 7 12.02 -4.80 19.14
CA ALA A 7 10.94 -4.52 18.19
C ALA A 7 11.52 -4.36 16.77
N PRO A 8 10.87 -4.90 15.72
CA PRO A 8 11.33 -4.75 14.36
C PRO A 8 11.34 -3.25 13.98
N GLU A 9 12.49 -2.79 13.54
CA GLU A 9 12.67 -1.43 13.01
C GLU A 9 11.81 -1.25 11.75
N SER A 10 10.56 -0.84 11.93
CA SER A 10 9.73 -0.35 10.83
C SER A 10 10.36 0.95 10.33
N ARG A 11 11.14 0.88 9.23
CA ARG A 11 11.61 2.08 8.57
C ARG A 11 10.37 2.88 8.13
N ARG A 12 10.16 4.01 8.80
CA ARG A 12 9.04 4.93 8.60
C ARG A 12 8.91 5.29 7.13
N SER A 13 7.72 5.06 6.58
CA SER A 13 7.34 5.45 5.24
C SER A 13 7.48 6.97 5.07
N ARG A 14 7.98 7.40 3.92
CA ARG A 14 7.99 8.82 3.54
C ARG A 14 6.58 9.24 3.15
N ARG A 15 6.05 10.24 3.86
CA ARG A 15 4.80 10.90 3.55
C ARG A 15 4.98 11.83 2.34
N ARG A 16 4.19 11.64 1.29
CA ARG A 16 3.94 12.67 0.28
C ARG A 16 2.75 13.50 0.75
N ARG A 17 3.01 14.69 1.33
CA ARG A 17 1.94 15.66 1.55
C ARG A 17 1.51 16.20 0.19
N ALA A 18 0.33 15.81 -0.28
CA ALA A 18 -0.39 16.62 -1.22
C ALA A 18 -0.60 18.02 -0.59
N ARG A 19 -0.36 19.07 -1.35
CA ARG A 19 -0.44 20.45 -0.91
C ARG A 19 -1.86 20.71 -0.39
N LYS A 20 -2.03 20.88 0.93
CA LYS A 20 -3.33 21.22 1.55
C LYS A 20 -3.90 22.44 0.86
N VAL A 21 -5.04 22.27 0.19
CA VAL A 21 -5.91 23.37 -0.20
C VAL A 21 -6.53 23.94 1.09
N PRO A 22 -6.52 25.26 1.32
CA PRO A 22 -7.07 25.82 2.56
C PRO A 22 -8.55 25.48 2.69
N ARG A 23 -8.91 24.78 3.76
CA ARG A 23 -10.31 24.54 4.16
C ARG A 23 -10.93 25.86 4.62
N HIS A 24 -11.58 26.60 3.71
CA HIS A 24 -12.51 27.67 4.05
C HIS A 24 -13.93 27.18 3.73
N SER A 25 -14.79 27.24 4.75
CA SER A 25 -16.23 27.02 4.74
C SER A 25 -16.74 25.58 4.70
N GLN A 26 -16.71 24.86 5.85
CA GLN A 26 -17.68 23.78 6.09
C GLN A 26 -18.09 23.70 7.55
N LYS A 27 -18.90 24.68 7.96
CA LYS A 27 -19.57 24.66 9.27
C LYS A 27 -21.00 24.15 9.15
N LYS A 28 -21.23 23.02 8.40
CA LYS A 28 -22.55 22.36 8.32
C LYS A 28 -22.47 20.97 7.67
N ARG A 29 -21.77 20.02 8.29
CA ARG A 29 -22.02 18.57 8.09
C ARG A 29 -21.46 17.82 9.29
N ARG A 30 -22.19 17.85 10.40
CA ARG A 30 -21.88 17.08 11.63
C ARG A 30 -22.62 15.74 11.66
N ASP A 31 -22.75 15.06 10.53
CA ASP A 31 -23.18 13.66 10.50
C ASP A 31 -22.36 12.98 9.39
N MET A 32 -21.32 12.25 9.78
CA MET A 32 -20.36 11.47 8.96
C MET A 32 -19.24 12.30 8.28
N ASP A 33 -18.33 12.85 9.06
CA ASP A 33 -17.08 13.47 8.56
C ASP A 33 -15.92 12.44 8.54
N ALA A 34 -16.22 11.17 8.21
CA ALA A 34 -15.24 10.09 8.13
C ALA A 34 -14.57 10.08 6.76
N THR A 35 -13.23 9.93 6.75
CA THR A 35 -12.44 9.82 5.52
C THR A 35 -12.42 8.37 5.03
N VAL A 36 -12.77 8.16 3.76
CA VAL A 36 -12.66 6.84 3.13
C VAL A 36 -11.21 6.54 2.77
N VAL A 37 -10.71 5.42 3.27
CA VAL A 37 -9.33 4.93 3.04
C VAL A 37 -9.39 3.54 2.44
N CYS A 38 -8.86 3.37 1.23
CA CYS A 38 -8.74 2.06 0.61
C CYS A 38 -7.34 1.50 0.90
N ILE A 39 -7.27 0.24 1.34
CA ILE A 39 -6.01 -0.43 1.63
C ILE A 39 -5.84 -1.70 0.80
N ASP A 40 -4.59 -2.03 0.50
CA ASP A 40 -4.24 -3.24 -0.24
C ASP A 40 -2.78 -3.63 -0.01
N GLN A 41 -2.44 -4.85 -0.42
CA GLN A 41 -1.11 -5.43 -0.27
C GLN A 41 -0.52 -5.81 -1.62
N THR A 42 0.78 -5.57 -1.82
CA THR A 42 1.54 -6.13 -2.93
C THR A 42 2.85 -6.73 -2.46
N LYS A 43 3.41 -7.64 -3.27
CA LYS A 43 4.74 -8.23 -3.07
C LYS A 43 5.61 -7.91 -4.26
N LYS A 44 6.88 -7.54 -3.99
CA LYS A 44 7.90 -7.31 -5.01
C LYS A 44 9.15 -8.10 -4.67
N SER A 45 9.79 -8.66 -5.69
CA SER A 45 11.02 -9.44 -5.54
C SER A 45 12.14 -8.85 -6.38
N VAL A 46 13.38 -9.20 -6.03
CA VAL A 46 14.57 -8.84 -6.83
C VAL A 46 14.61 -9.55 -8.17
N GLN A 47 13.79 -10.59 -8.33
CA GLN A 47 13.67 -11.27 -9.61
C GLN A 47 13.04 -10.35 -10.66
N VAL A 48 13.58 -10.37 -11.85
CA VAL A 48 13.05 -9.59 -12.96
C VAL A 48 11.63 -10.04 -13.27
N GLU A 49 10.69 -9.09 -13.28
CA GLU A 49 9.33 -9.30 -13.76
C GLU A 49 9.30 -8.93 -15.26
N PRO A 50 9.42 -9.91 -16.18
CA PRO A 50 9.49 -9.60 -17.60
C PRO A 50 8.13 -9.15 -18.10
N ARG A 51 8.07 -8.01 -18.78
CA ARG A 51 6.91 -7.57 -19.54
C ARG A 51 7.20 -7.57 -21.03
N ALA A 52 6.17 -7.85 -21.80
CA ALA A 52 6.23 -7.72 -23.23
C ALA A 52 6.60 -6.28 -23.64
N ALA A 53 7.60 -6.15 -24.48
CA ALA A 53 8.02 -4.88 -25.06
C ALA A 53 8.19 -5.06 -26.58
N TRP A 54 8.11 -3.93 -27.30
CA TRP A 54 8.35 -3.94 -28.73
C TRP A 54 9.86 -3.87 -29.00
N PHE A 55 10.36 -4.83 -29.74
CA PHE A 55 11.76 -4.88 -30.17
C PHE A 55 11.82 -4.87 -31.70
N PRO A 56 12.91 -4.36 -32.31
CA PRO A 56 13.12 -4.47 -33.74
C PRO A 56 13.04 -5.92 -34.21
N ARG A 57 12.49 -6.13 -35.39
CA ARG A 57 12.33 -7.47 -35.96
C ARG A 57 13.70 -8.15 -36.08
N GLY A 58 13.81 -9.38 -35.55
CA GLY A 58 15.05 -10.17 -35.58
C GLY A 58 15.91 -10.03 -34.32
N THR A 59 15.56 -9.17 -33.36
CA THR A 59 16.21 -9.15 -32.06
C THR A 59 15.66 -10.24 -31.14
N ARG A 60 16.54 -10.84 -30.32
CA ARG A 60 16.18 -11.76 -29.25
C ARG A 60 16.57 -11.11 -27.93
N PRO A 61 15.67 -10.38 -27.27
CA PRO A 61 15.98 -9.81 -25.97
C PRO A 61 16.27 -10.94 -24.97
N SER A 62 17.35 -10.80 -24.24
CA SER A 62 17.69 -11.64 -23.09
C SER A 62 17.41 -10.87 -21.82
N VAL A 63 16.82 -11.53 -20.85
CA VAL A 63 16.61 -10.98 -19.49
C VAL A 63 17.59 -11.71 -18.58
N GLU A 64 18.44 -10.96 -17.89
CA GLU A 64 19.28 -11.52 -16.83
C GLU A 64 18.40 -11.92 -15.66
N LEU A 65 18.62 -13.13 -15.14
CA LEU A 65 17.90 -13.60 -13.95
C LEU A 65 18.81 -13.47 -12.74
N SER A 66 18.34 -12.80 -11.70
CA SER A 66 18.99 -12.81 -10.41
C SER A 66 18.88 -14.20 -9.80
N GLY A 67 19.98 -14.73 -9.27
CA GLY A 67 19.96 -15.93 -8.43
C GLY A 67 19.44 -15.69 -7.02
N GLN A 68 19.17 -14.44 -6.65
CA GLN A 68 18.63 -14.06 -5.35
C GLN A 68 17.11 -14.20 -5.33
N LEU A 69 16.59 -14.67 -4.20
CA LEU A 69 15.16 -14.89 -3.98
C LEU A 69 14.55 -13.87 -3.01
N ASP A 70 15.28 -12.77 -2.75
CA ASP A 70 14.85 -11.75 -1.81
C ASP A 70 13.61 -11.02 -2.32
N TRP A 71 12.76 -10.62 -1.40
CA TRP A 71 11.50 -9.96 -1.70
C TRP A 71 11.07 -9.04 -0.55
N THR A 72 10.10 -8.19 -0.81
CA THR A 72 9.45 -7.34 0.17
C THR A 72 7.94 -7.29 -0.08
N CYS A 73 7.17 -7.16 1.00
CA CYS A 73 5.74 -6.86 0.94
C CYS A 73 5.50 -5.37 1.23
N LEU A 74 4.47 -4.83 0.62
CA LEU A 74 3.99 -3.48 0.89
C LEU A 74 2.51 -3.55 1.28
N LEU A 75 2.13 -2.78 2.29
CA LEU A 75 0.76 -2.34 2.51
C LEU A 75 0.67 -0.89 2.05
N GLY A 76 -0.35 -0.58 1.28
CA GLY A 76 -0.63 0.75 0.79
C GLY A 76 -2.03 1.19 1.16
N ALA A 77 -2.19 2.47 1.44
CA ALA A 77 -3.44 3.13 1.69
C ALA A 77 -3.54 4.40 0.85
N ILE A 78 -4.71 4.65 0.30
CA ILE A 78 -5.05 5.92 -0.36
C ILE A 78 -6.39 6.43 0.15
N THR A 79 -6.49 7.73 0.36
CA THR A 79 -7.71 8.39 0.82
C THR A 79 -8.48 8.99 -0.35
N GLU A 80 -9.76 9.28 -0.14
CA GLU A 80 -10.58 9.99 -1.11
C GLU A 80 -10.09 11.43 -1.36
N ASP A 81 -9.39 12.02 -0.41
CA ASP A 81 -8.80 13.36 -0.50
C ASP A 81 -7.46 13.38 -1.27
N GLY A 82 -6.93 12.21 -1.63
CA GLY A 82 -5.70 12.06 -2.40
C GLY A 82 -4.44 12.04 -1.54
N ASP A 83 -4.54 11.71 -0.27
CA ASP A 83 -3.40 11.35 0.57
C ASP A 83 -3.07 9.87 0.42
N CYS A 84 -1.81 9.50 0.69
CA CYS A 84 -1.39 8.11 0.65
C CYS A 84 -0.43 7.78 1.79
N PHE A 85 -0.44 6.51 2.19
CA PHE A 85 0.43 5.97 3.21
C PHE A 85 0.90 4.58 2.81
N PHE A 86 2.22 4.33 2.85
CA PHE A 86 2.79 3.04 2.48
C PHE A 86 3.72 2.54 3.58
N SER A 87 3.62 1.24 3.88
CA SER A 87 4.54 0.52 4.75
C SER A 87 5.15 -0.67 4.04
N ARG A 88 6.40 -1.00 4.37
CA ARG A 88 7.16 -2.08 3.75
C ARG A 88 7.63 -3.07 4.81
N PHE A 89 7.56 -4.35 4.45
CA PHE A 89 7.91 -5.49 5.32
C PHE A 89 8.83 -6.44 4.57
N THR A 90 9.82 -7.01 5.27
CA THR A 90 10.73 -8.04 4.75
C THR A 90 10.21 -9.46 4.97
N GLU A 91 8.96 -9.59 5.41
CA GLU A 91 8.26 -10.83 5.69
C GLU A 91 6.82 -10.76 5.14
N TYR A 92 6.11 -11.89 5.14
CA TYR A 92 4.72 -11.91 4.72
C TYR A 92 3.84 -11.08 5.66
N VAL A 93 2.86 -10.39 5.07
CA VAL A 93 1.88 -9.62 5.85
C VAL A 93 1.07 -10.60 6.72
N THR A 94 1.05 -10.32 8.00
CA THR A 94 0.29 -11.05 9.02
C THR A 94 -0.86 -10.18 9.54
N ALA A 95 -1.74 -10.74 10.36
CA ALA A 95 -2.79 -9.99 11.04
C ALA A 95 -2.22 -8.88 11.94
N ASP A 96 -1.07 -9.12 12.58
CA ASP A 96 -0.38 -8.14 13.41
C ASP A 96 0.12 -6.95 12.57
N HIS A 97 0.73 -7.22 11.41
CA HIS A 97 1.12 -6.17 10.47
C HIS A 97 -0.08 -5.36 9.99
N ALA A 98 -1.19 -6.02 9.63
CA ALA A 98 -2.42 -5.36 9.20
C ALA A 98 -3.01 -4.48 10.31
N LYS A 99 -3.06 -4.98 11.55
CA LYS A 99 -3.52 -4.24 12.72
C LYS A 99 -2.67 -3.00 12.96
N HIS A 100 -1.35 -3.14 13.02
CA HIS A 100 -0.45 -2.00 13.25
C HIS A 100 -0.51 -0.98 12.11
N PHE A 101 -0.66 -1.44 10.88
CA PHE A 101 -0.85 -0.56 9.72
C PHE A 101 -2.12 0.28 9.86
N ILE A 102 -3.26 -0.33 10.21
CA ILE A 102 -4.54 0.37 10.40
C ILE A 102 -4.45 1.35 11.57
N LEU A 103 -3.83 0.97 12.68
CA LEU A 103 -3.62 1.89 13.81
C LEU A 103 -2.75 3.08 13.43
N ALA A 104 -1.70 2.85 12.62
CA ALA A 104 -0.87 3.93 12.10
C ALA A 104 -1.63 4.88 11.15
N LEU A 105 -2.61 4.37 10.39
CA LEU A 105 -3.51 5.22 9.60
C LEU A 105 -4.37 6.11 10.48
N CYS A 106 -4.94 5.58 11.58
CA CYS A 106 -5.72 6.37 12.54
C CYS A 106 -4.87 7.49 13.16
N GLU A 107 -3.60 7.21 13.49
CA GLU A 107 -2.68 8.21 14.02
C GLU A 107 -2.27 9.25 12.99
N GLU A 108 -2.10 8.84 11.73
CA GLU A 108 -1.62 9.72 10.64
C GLU A 108 -2.69 10.69 10.17
N PHE A 109 -3.95 10.23 10.06
CA PHE A 109 -5.02 11.04 9.49
C PHE A 109 -5.79 11.84 10.54
N GLU A 110 -5.73 11.47 11.82
CA GLU A 110 -6.39 12.18 12.94
C GLU A 110 -7.90 12.46 12.70
N GLU A 111 -8.56 11.61 11.92
CA GLU A 111 -9.96 11.72 11.51
C GLU A 111 -10.64 10.35 11.68
N ASP A 112 -11.96 10.31 11.75
CA ASP A 112 -12.72 9.07 11.70
C ASP A 112 -12.50 8.41 10.33
N LEU A 113 -12.21 7.10 10.31
CA LEU A 113 -11.87 6.37 9.08
C LEU A 113 -12.90 5.33 8.72
N ILE A 114 -13.27 5.28 7.44
CA ILE A 114 -13.93 4.13 6.82
C ILE A 114 -12.88 3.41 5.99
N VAL A 115 -12.38 2.29 6.50
CA VAL A 115 -11.34 1.50 5.85
C VAL A 115 -11.97 0.47 4.93
N VAL A 116 -11.70 0.61 3.63
CA VAL A 116 -12.10 -0.33 2.59
C VAL A 116 -10.97 -1.31 2.35
N LEU A 117 -11.26 -2.60 2.50
CA LEU A 117 -10.28 -3.68 2.41
C LEU A 117 -10.83 -4.88 1.63
N ASP A 118 -9.96 -5.70 1.12
CA ASP A 118 -10.31 -6.96 0.49
C ASP A 118 -10.59 -8.06 1.52
N GLY A 119 -10.94 -9.27 1.02
CA GLY A 119 -11.21 -10.44 1.84
C GLY A 119 -9.97 -11.23 2.26
N ALA A 120 -8.77 -10.65 2.29
CA ALA A 120 -7.56 -11.37 2.66
C ALA A 120 -7.63 -11.88 4.11
N PRO A 121 -7.12 -13.11 4.39
CA PRO A 121 -7.27 -13.73 5.72
C PRO A 121 -6.71 -12.89 6.87
N TYR A 122 -5.64 -12.16 6.66
CA TYR A 122 -5.04 -11.30 7.70
C TYR A 122 -5.91 -10.09 8.03
N PHE A 123 -6.76 -9.60 7.11
CA PHE A 123 -7.75 -8.57 7.42
C PHE A 123 -8.99 -9.12 8.11
N GLN A 124 -9.28 -10.42 7.96
CA GLN A 124 -10.41 -11.09 8.58
C GLN A 124 -10.10 -11.66 9.98
N ALA A 125 -8.85 -11.61 10.40
CA ALA A 125 -8.43 -12.07 11.72
C ALA A 125 -9.07 -11.24 12.83
N SER A 126 -9.34 -11.88 13.99
CA SER A 126 -9.93 -11.21 15.15
C SER A 126 -9.17 -9.95 15.56
N ASP A 127 -7.84 -10.00 15.54
CA ASP A 127 -6.97 -8.88 15.91
C ASP A 127 -7.23 -7.60 15.09
N VAL A 128 -7.71 -7.76 13.86
CA VAL A 128 -8.09 -6.66 12.96
C VAL A 128 -9.57 -6.32 13.12
N THR A 129 -10.45 -7.34 13.09
CA THR A 129 -11.90 -7.10 13.14
C THR A 129 -12.35 -6.51 14.47
N ASP A 130 -11.65 -6.80 15.57
CA ASP A 130 -11.92 -6.22 16.89
C ASP A 130 -11.65 -4.71 16.95
N LEU A 131 -10.86 -4.16 16.01
CA LEU A 131 -10.67 -2.72 15.91
C LEU A 131 -11.97 -1.98 15.53
N ALA A 132 -12.97 -2.66 14.96
CA ALA A 132 -14.30 -2.08 14.70
C ALA A 132 -15.08 -1.73 15.99
N ALA A 133 -14.59 -2.13 17.18
CA ALA A 133 -15.12 -1.66 18.45
C ALA A 133 -14.73 -0.21 18.79
N ARG A 134 -13.82 0.40 18.01
CA ARG A 134 -13.45 1.81 18.14
C ARG A 134 -14.53 2.69 17.51
N ASP A 135 -14.80 3.82 18.14
CA ASP A 135 -15.80 4.79 17.65
C ASP A 135 -15.34 5.56 16.40
N ASP A 136 -14.01 5.62 16.17
CA ASP A 136 -13.36 6.36 15.09
C ASP A 136 -13.01 5.49 13.86
N LEU A 137 -13.45 4.21 13.82
CA LEU A 137 -13.08 3.27 12.78
C LEU A 137 -14.23 2.38 12.33
N ALA A 138 -14.45 2.32 11.02
CA ALA A 138 -15.38 1.38 10.41
C ALA A 138 -14.72 0.61 9.26
N PHE A 139 -15.16 -0.62 9.01
CA PHE A 139 -14.67 -1.46 7.93
C PHE A 139 -15.73 -1.72 6.87
N VAL A 140 -15.30 -1.64 5.60
CA VAL A 140 -16.07 -2.08 4.43
C VAL A 140 -15.24 -3.10 3.69
N THR A 141 -15.77 -4.32 3.56
CA THR A 141 -15.09 -5.38 2.82
C THR A 141 -15.58 -5.39 1.38
N LEU A 142 -14.64 -5.36 0.43
CA LEU A 142 -14.92 -5.50 -1.00
C LEU A 142 -15.45 -6.91 -1.32
N PRO A 143 -16.29 -7.05 -2.36
CA PRO A 143 -16.70 -8.35 -2.84
C PRO A 143 -15.49 -9.22 -3.21
N ALA A 144 -15.59 -10.51 -3.02
CA ALA A 144 -14.53 -11.43 -3.40
C ALA A 144 -14.24 -11.35 -4.91
N TYR A 145 -12.96 -11.43 -5.27
CA TYR A 145 -12.50 -11.40 -6.67
C TYR A 145 -12.86 -10.10 -7.44
N SER A 146 -12.89 -8.98 -6.77
CA SER A 146 -13.22 -7.67 -7.37
C SER A 146 -12.08 -6.65 -7.19
N PRO A 147 -10.85 -6.94 -7.68
CA PRO A 147 -9.72 -6.02 -7.55
C PRO A 147 -9.95 -4.69 -8.27
N GLU A 148 -10.79 -4.69 -9.31
CA GLU A 148 -11.18 -3.49 -10.06
C GLU A 148 -11.92 -2.46 -9.20
N LEU A 149 -12.44 -2.85 -8.05
CA LEU A 149 -13.07 -1.95 -7.08
C LEU A 149 -12.07 -1.38 -6.07
N ASN A 150 -10.81 -1.87 -6.06
CA ASN A 150 -9.80 -1.33 -5.14
C ASN A 150 -8.88 -0.34 -5.88
N PRO A 151 -9.00 0.97 -5.59
CA PRO A 151 -8.18 1.97 -6.27
C PRO A 151 -6.67 1.83 -5.99
N VAL A 152 -6.25 1.15 -4.92
CA VAL A 152 -4.84 0.91 -4.60
C VAL A 152 -4.17 0.01 -5.64
N GLU A 153 -4.93 -0.87 -6.30
CA GLU A 153 -4.45 -1.72 -7.40
C GLU A 153 -3.87 -0.89 -8.56
N GLU A 154 -4.41 0.30 -8.82
CA GLU A 154 -3.84 1.21 -9.82
C GLU A 154 -2.44 1.70 -9.40
N CYS A 155 -2.22 1.93 -8.11
CA CYS A 155 -0.90 2.26 -7.58
C CYS A 155 0.08 1.09 -7.79
N TRP A 156 -0.38 -0.14 -7.53
CA TRP A 156 0.44 -1.33 -7.77
C TRP A 156 0.75 -1.56 -9.24
N ARG A 157 -0.20 -1.27 -10.13
CA ARG A 157 0.01 -1.34 -11.58
C ARG A 157 1.07 -0.34 -12.04
N GLN A 158 1.06 0.89 -11.50
CA GLN A 158 2.07 1.90 -11.80
C GLN A 158 3.44 1.48 -11.23
N LEU A 159 3.49 1.01 -9.99
CA LEU A 159 4.70 0.49 -9.36
C LEU A 159 5.29 -0.67 -10.17
N GLN A 160 4.45 -1.63 -10.59
CA GLN A 160 4.89 -2.75 -11.42
C GLN A 160 5.44 -2.28 -12.77
N ASN A 161 4.83 -1.28 -13.41
CA ASN A 161 5.34 -0.71 -14.65
C ASN A 161 6.72 -0.06 -14.47
N ALA A 162 6.92 0.67 -13.38
CA ALA A 162 8.18 1.33 -13.06
C ALA A 162 9.32 0.34 -12.78
N LEU A 163 9.01 -0.82 -12.20
CA LEU A 163 9.99 -1.84 -11.82
C LEU A 163 10.17 -2.93 -12.89
N SER A 164 9.29 -3.03 -13.91
CA SER A 164 9.36 -4.08 -14.93
C SER A 164 10.61 -3.97 -15.79
N ASN A 165 11.17 -5.15 -16.16
CA ASN A 165 12.37 -5.27 -16.97
C ASN A 165 13.65 -4.69 -16.33
N TRP A 166 13.61 -4.32 -15.07
CA TRP A 166 14.80 -3.92 -14.32
C TRP A 166 15.41 -5.13 -13.62
N PHE A 167 16.74 -5.17 -13.60
CA PHE A 167 17.53 -6.11 -12.83
C PHE A 167 17.95 -5.45 -11.52
N PHE A 168 17.77 -6.14 -10.42
CA PHE A 168 18.17 -5.69 -9.09
C PHE A 168 19.20 -6.65 -8.51
N ASP A 169 20.39 -6.15 -8.18
CA ASP A 169 21.46 -6.94 -7.57
C ASP A 169 21.18 -7.28 -6.10
N SER A 170 20.32 -6.50 -5.44
CA SER A 170 20.04 -6.65 -4.02
C SER A 170 18.66 -6.14 -3.66
N LEU A 171 18.18 -6.56 -2.47
CA LEU A 171 16.95 -6.03 -1.89
C LEU A 171 17.02 -4.51 -1.64
N GLU A 172 18.21 -3.99 -1.34
CA GLU A 172 18.41 -2.55 -1.13
C GLU A 172 18.18 -1.75 -2.41
N GLN A 173 18.70 -2.23 -3.55
CA GLN A 173 18.44 -1.60 -4.85
C GLN A 173 16.94 -1.65 -5.19
N LEU A 174 16.29 -2.81 -5.01
CA LEU A 174 14.85 -2.93 -5.22
C LEU A 174 14.07 -1.96 -4.34
N THR A 175 14.39 -1.87 -3.05
CA THR A 175 13.67 -0.98 -2.12
C THR A 175 13.88 0.50 -2.44
N THR A 176 15.07 0.87 -2.91
CA THR A 176 15.34 2.24 -3.38
C THR A 176 14.52 2.57 -4.63
N ALA A 177 14.42 1.63 -5.56
CA ALA A 177 13.61 1.79 -6.76
C ALA A 177 12.11 1.86 -6.43
N ILE A 178 11.63 1.05 -5.48
CA ILE A 178 10.26 1.13 -4.97
C ILE A 178 9.99 2.52 -4.37
N ASP A 179 10.84 3.01 -3.48
CA ASP A 179 10.66 4.33 -2.84
C ASP A 179 10.59 5.45 -3.89
N THR A 180 11.47 5.38 -4.91
CA THR A 180 11.46 6.32 -6.04
C THR A 180 10.16 6.24 -6.84
N ALA A 181 9.68 5.04 -7.12
CA ALA A 181 8.44 4.83 -7.87
C ALA A 181 7.20 5.27 -7.08
N LEU A 182 7.15 5.01 -5.76
CA LEU A 182 6.08 5.47 -4.89
C LEU A 182 6.01 7.00 -4.82
N ASP A 183 7.16 7.68 -4.83
CA ASP A 183 7.23 9.15 -4.88
C ASP A 183 6.68 9.75 -6.19
N GLN A 184 6.61 8.96 -7.26
CA GLN A 184 6.16 9.38 -8.59
C GLN A 184 4.74 8.93 -8.93
N LEU A 185 4.03 8.25 -8.02
CA LEU A 185 2.69 7.77 -8.26
C LEU A 185 1.71 8.91 -8.60
N SER A 186 0.88 8.63 -9.60
CA SER A 186 -0.33 9.41 -9.85
C SER A 186 -1.49 8.73 -9.15
N LEU A 187 -1.93 9.29 -8.01
CA LEU A 187 -2.96 8.66 -7.20
C LEU A 187 -4.31 8.67 -7.94
N PRO A 188 -5.01 7.54 -8.00
CA PRO A 188 -6.35 7.47 -8.56
C PRO A 188 -7.33 8.24 -7.68
N LYS A 189 -8.41 8.74 -8.30
CA LYS A 189 -9.51 9.35 -7.54
C LYS A 189 -10.39 8.24 -6.98
N VAL A 190 -10.37 8.06 -5.66
CA VAL A 190 -11.14 7.02 -4.95
C VAL A 190 -12.65 7.09 -5.29
N GLY A 191 -13.23 8.27 -5.39
CA GLY A 191 -14.63 8.46 -5.75
C GLY A 191 -15.05 7.98 -7.16
N ASN A 192 -14.11 7.51 -8.00
CA ASN A 192 -14.44 6.88 -9.28
C ASN A 192 -14.74 5.38 -9.15
N TYR A 193 -14.52 4.80 -7.97
CA TYR A 193 -14.64 3.35 -7.73
C TYR A 193 -15.91 2.99 -6.95
N PHE A 194 -16.58 4.00 -6.33
CA PHE A 194 -17.78 3.82 -5.50
C PHE A 194 -18.91 4.74 -5.94
#